data_965a8be6a68ad09c5184bd7a1573d920
#
_entry.id   965a8be6a68ad09c5184bd7a1573d920
#
_cell.length_a   1.000
_cell.length_b   1.000
_cell.length_c   1.000
_cell.angle_alpha   90.00
_cell.angle_beta   90.00
_cell.angle_gamma   90.00
#
_symmetry.space_group_name_H-M   'P 1'
#
loop_
_entity.id
_entity.type
_entity.pdbx_description
1 polymer ?
#
loop_
_entity_poly.entity_id
_entity_poly.type
_entity_poly.pdbx_seq_one_letter_code
_entity_poly.pdbx_strand_id
1 'polypeptide(L)'
;MNDINPTPVDTPDDPRLEDYRDLTDIPGRRKLEGDEFFICEGPVAIERLFASGHHIRSALVLEEKAPRLQQLFAEYGTSAPLYTCDRNVMLAVTGFDLHRGVIAAADRKPIPKGTARHNVLAGLDKITVLEGLNDPENLGAIARSAHALGIQALVLDERCIDPYTRRSVRVSMGEVLHLPTMRFDSPDDLRNLLRDWTVWALTPHPLADNIWTLDVPKRLALMLGEEGPGLHEATMAVANQRVRIPLNDNVDSLNVGNAAAAAFAIVSRPSTS
;
A
#
# COMPACT_ATOMS: atom_id res chain seq x y z
N MET A 1 5.37 -15.07 -29.44
CA MET A 1 4.76 -15.19 -28.12
C MET A 1 5.44 -16.36 -27.44
N ASN A 2 6.15 -16.14 -26.36
CA ASN A 2 6.66 -17.28 -25.59
C ASN A 2 5.45 -17.91 -24.89
N ASP A 3 5.08 -19.13 -25.31
CA ASP A 3 4.09 -19.94 -24.60
C ASP A 3 4.67 -20.28 -23.23
N ILE A 4 4.16 -19.63 -22.19
CA ILE A 4 4.53 -19.95 -20.82
C ILE A 4 3.80 -21.22 -20.44
N ASN A 5 4.54 -22.32 -20.38
CA ASN A 5 4.00 -23.60 -19.91
C ASN A 5 4.06 -23.63 -18.39
N PRO A 6 2.92 -23.74 -17.70
CA PRO A 6 2.90 -23.94 -16.27
C PRO A 6 3.64 -25.21 -15.90
N THR A 7 4.40 -25.16 -14.82
CA THR A 7 5.10 -26.34 -14.29
C THR A 7 4.28 -26.95 -13.16
N PRO A 8 3.78 -28.19 -13.28
CA PRO A 8 3.07 -28.85 -12.20
C PRO A 8 3.97 -29.12 -10.99
N VAL A 9 3.37 -28.99 -9.81
CA VAL A 9 3.99 -29.32 -8.53
C VAL A 9 3.01 -30.17 -7.73
N ASP A 10 3.43 -31.41 -7.44
CA ASP A 10 2.57 -32.44 -6.85
C ASP A 10 2.84 -32.66 -5.35
N THR A 11 3.86 -32.01 -4.80
CA THR A 11 4.25 -32.15 -3.39
C THR A 11 4.44 -30.80 -2.72
N PRO A 12 3.98 -30.61 -1.47
CA PRO A 12 4.21 -29.38 -0.74
C PRO A 12 5.69 -29.16 -0.37
N ASP A 13 6.51 -30.22 -0.36
CA ASP A 13 7.94 -30.12 -0.02
C ASP A 13 8.82 -29.68 -1.18
N ASP A 14 8.25 -29.40 -2.34
CA ASP A 14 9.00 -28.91 -3.49
C ASP A 14 9.75 -27.62 -3.15
N PRO A 15 11.08 -27.56 -3.33
CA PRO A 15 11.88 -26.38 -2.97
C PRO A 15 11.53 -25.13 -3.77
N ARG A 16 10.90 -25.26 -4.93
CA ARG A 16 10.42 -24.13 -5.75
C ARG A 16 9.30 -23.35 -5.08
N LEU A 17 8.64 -23.92 -4.05
CA LEU A 17 7.53 -23.33 -3.32
C LEU A 17 7.95 -22.62 -2.02
N GLU A 18 9.25 -22.49 -1.76
CA GLU A 18 9.77 -21.91 -0.51
C GLU A 18 9.21 -20.52 -0.21
N ASP A 19 9.09 -19.66 -1.21
CA ASP A 19 8.54 -18.31 -1.05
C ASP A 19 7.06 -18.31 -0.56
N TYR A 20 6.34 -19.40 -0.68
CA TYR A 20 4.91 -19.52 -0.36
C TYR A 20 4.61 -20.27 0.94
N ARG A 21 5.65 -20.76 1.66
CA ARG A 21 5.46 -21.57 2.86
C ARG A 21 4.99 -20.73 4.04
N ASP A 22 4.16 -21.38 4.87
CA ASP A 22 3.82 -20.90 6.23
C ASP A 22 3.37 -19.43 6.29
N LEU A 23 2.50 -19.01 5.36
CA LEU A 23 2.03 -17.63 5.27
C LEU A 23 1.24 -17.16 6.49
N THR A 24 0.91 -18.05 7.42
CA THR A 24 0.26 -17.74 8.71
C THR A 24 1.25 -17.41 9.82
N ASP A 25 2.51 -17.83 9.68
CA ASP A 25 3.58 -17.49 10.64
C ASP A 25 4.15 -16.09 10.34
N ILE A 26 3.49 -15.05 10.84
CA ILE A 26 3.89 -13.66 10.60
C ILE A 26 5.33 -13.36 11.00
N PRO A 27 5.85 -13.77 12.19
CA PRO A 27 7.23 -13.55 12.56
C PRO A 27 8.23 -14.25 11.63
N GLY A 28 7.98 -15.51 11.29
CA GLY A 28 8.82 -16.29 10.37
C GLY A 28 8.82 -15.67 8.97
N ARG A 29 7.65 -15.27 8.48
CA ARG A 29 7.50 -14.61 7.18
C ARG A 29 8.26 -13.28 7.12
N ARG A 30 8.14 -12.43 8.13
CA ARG A 30 8.90 -11.17 8.19
C ARG A 30 10.41 -11.40 8.12
N LYS A 31 10.91 -12.48 8.74
CA LYS A 31 12.32 -12.84 8.67
C LYS A 31 12.72 -13.37 7.29
N LEU A 32 11.86 -14.16 6.65
CA LEU A 32 12.11 -14.73 5.32
C LEU A 32 12.02 -13.66 4.22
N GLU A 33 10.97 -12.86 4.22
CA GLU A 33 10.71 -11.82 3.20
C GLU A 33 11.71 -10.66 3.33
N GLY A 34 12.03 -10.26 4.55
CA GLY A 34 12.94 -9.15 4.83
C GLY A 34 12.60 -7.91 4.00
N ASP A 35 13.64 -7.31 3.41
CA ASP A 35 13.51 -6.20 2.46
C ASP A 35 13.60 -6.66 1.00
N GLU A 36 13.56 -7.97 0.73
CA GLU A 36 13.81 -8.52 -0.60
C GLU A 36 12.53 -8.69 -1.41
N PHE A 37 11.53 -9.36 -0.86
CA PHE A 37 10.32 -9.68 -1.59
C PHE A 37 9.06 -9.57 -0.74
N PHE A 38 7.92 -9.76 -1.36
CA PHE A 38 6.61 -9.79 -0.71
C PHE A 38 5.67 -10.76 -1.42
N ILE A 39 4.58 -11.11 -0.74
CA ILE A 39 3.54 -11.98 -1.25
C ILE A 39 2.31 -11.18 -1.65
N CYS A 40 1.84 -11.41 -2.88
CA CYS A 40 0.60 -10.87 -3.42
C CYS A 40 -0.41 -12.00 -3.63
N GLU A 41 -1.63 -11.85 -3.09
CA GLU A 41 -2.69 -12.86 -3.20
C GLU A 41 -3.96 -12.30 -3.84
N GLY A 42 -4.61 -13.13 -4.62
CA GLY A 42 -5.90 -12.87 -5.24
C GLY A 42 -5.79 -12.24 -6.63
N PRO A 43 -6.75 -12.58 -7.52
CA PRO A 43 -6.62 -12.29 -8.94
C PRO A 43 -6.51 -10.81 -9.26
N VAL A 44 -7.30 -9.94 -8.60
CA VAL A 44 -7.27 -8.49 -8.85
C VAL A 44 -5.96 -7.85 -8.39
N ALA A 45 -5.46 -8.24 -7.19
CA ALA A 45 -4.18 -7.73 -6.70
C ALA A 45 -3.01 -8.18 -7.60
N ILE A 46 -3.09 -9.40 -8.13
CA ILE A 46 -2.09 -9.92 -9.05
C ILE A 46 -2.12 -9.20 -10.40
N GLU A 47 -3.28 -8.91 -10.97
CA GLU A 47 -3.37 -8.07 -12.18
C GLU A 47 -2.69 -6.71 -11.96
N ARG A 48 -2.91 -6.08 -10.81
CA ARG A 48 -2.25 -4.82 -10.44
C ARG A 48 -0.76 -4.98 -10.16
N LEU A 49 -0.35 -6.11 -9.59
CA LEU A 49 1.07 -6.43 -9.44
C LEU A 49 1.78 -6.42 -10.81
N PHE A 50 1.21 -7.05 -11.83
CA PHE A 50 1.76 -7.02 -13.18
C PHE A 50 1.86 -5.59 -13.72
N ALA A 51 0.81 -4.78 -13.54
CA ALA A 51 0.79 -3.39 -14.00
C ALA A 51 1.72 -2.46 -13.19
N SER A 52 2.12 -2.83 -11.98
CA SER A 52 2.92 -2.00 -11.09
C SER A 52 4.41 -1.92 -11.44
N GLY A 53 4.88 -2.80 -12.34
CA GLY A 53 6.29 -2.88 -12.74
C GLY A 53 7.23 -3.43 -11.65
N HIS A 54 6.72 -4.22 -10.70
CA HIS A 54 7.54 -5.04 -9.82
C HIS A 54 8.05 -6.26 -10.59
N HIS A 55 9.27 -6.70 -10.27
CA HIS A 55 9.78 -7.95 -10.80
C HIS A 55 9.07 -9.13 -10.12
N ILE A 56 8.42 -9.98 -10.90
CA ILE A 56 7.73 -11.17 -10.41
C ILE A 56 8.75 -12.30 -10.29
N ARG A 57 8.92 -12.86 -9.10
CA ARG A 57 9.82 -13.99 -8.84
C ARG A 57 9.22 -15.29 -9.34
N SER A 58 7.96 -15.51 -9.04
CA SER A 58 7.17 -16.65 -9.48
C SER A 58 5.68 -16.45 -9.16
N ALA A 59 4.83 -17.32 -9.72
CA ALA A 59 3.43 -17.42 -9.30
C ALA A 59 3.06 -18.89 -9.07
N LEU A 60 2.19 -19.12 -8.08
CA LEU A 60 1.59 -20.42 -7.77
C LEU A 60 0.07 -20.32 -7.91
N VAL A 61 -0.54 -21.25 -8.62
CA VAL A 61 -1.95 -21.18 -8.96
C VAL A 61 -2.59 -22.57 -8.99
N LEU A 62 -3.87 -22.63 -8.62
CA LEU A 62 -4.66 -23.83 -8.85
C LEU A 62 -4.76 -24.12 -10.35
N GLU A 63 -4.71 -25.37 -10.75
CA GLU A 63 -4.69 -25.79 -12.16
C GLU A 63 -5.79 -25.14 -13.00
N GLU A 64 -7.02 -25.07 -12.47
CA GLU A 64 -8.16 -24.46 -13.17
C GLU A 64 -8.04 -22.92 -13.36
N LYS A 65 -7.12 -22.28 -12.67
CA LYS A 65 -6.85 -20.81 -12.77
C LYS A 65 -5.65 -20.50 -13.68
N ALA A 66 -4.85 -21.49 -14.05
CA ALA A 66 -3.64 -21.30 -14.85
C ALA A 66 -3.87 -20.54 -16.17
N PRO A 67 -4.92 -20.81 -16.97
CA PRO A 67 -5.14 -20.13 -18.24
C PRO A 67 -5.20 -18.60 -18.13
N ARG A 68 -5.82 -18.08 -17.07
CA ARG A 68 -5.89 -16.61 -16.86
C ARG A 68 -4.52 -16.03 -16.52
N LEU A 69 -3.71 -16.72 -15.71
CA LEU A 69 -2.35 -16.26 -15.42
C LEU A 69 -1.43 -16.34 -16.64
N GLN A 70 -1.50 -17.39 -17.43
CA GLN A 70 -0.75 -17.50 -18.67
C GLN A 70 -1.04 -16.31 -19.61
N GLN A 71 -2.31 -15.91 -19.69
CA GLN A 71 -2.69 -14.73 -20.47
C GLN A 71 -2.03 -13.46 -19.92
N LEU A 72 -2.04 -13.22 -18.60
CA LEU A 72 -1.39 -12.07 -17.97
C LEU A 72 0.13 -12.09 -18.20
N PHE A 73 0.77 -13.25 -18.02
CA PHE A 73 2.19 -13.40 -18.28
C PHE A 73 2.56 -13.03 -19.73
N ALA A 74 1.74 -13.47 -20.69
CA ALA A 74 1.95 -13.13 -22.10
C ALA A 74 1.72 -11.64 -22.37
N GLU A 75 0.67 -11.05 -21.78
CA GLU A 75 0.29 -9.64 -21.92
C GLU A 75 1.39 -8.70 -21.40
N TYR A 76 1.97 -9.01 -20.23
CA TYR A 76 3.02 -8.21 -19.62
C TYR A 76 4.44 -8.67 -19.96
N GLY A 77 4.59 -9.69 -20.80
CA GLY A 77 5.89 -10.15 -21.30
C GLY A 77 6.84 -10.68 -20.22
N THR A 78 6.30 -11.21 -19.10
CA THR A 78 7.12 -11.78 -18.03
C THR A 78 7.53 -13.21 -18.34
N SER A 79 8.75 -13.59 -17.95
CA SER A 79 9.28 -14.95 -18.04
C SER A 79 9.40 -15.64 -16.67
N ALA A 80 8.79 -15.06 -15.64
CA ALA A 80 8.79 -15.66 -14.29
C ALA A 80 8.20 -17.07 -14.32
N PRO A 81 8.67 -18.00 -13.46
CA PRO A 81 8.08 -19.33 -13.34
C PRO A 81 6.61 -19.27 -12.92
N LEU A 82 5.77 -20.06 -13.60
CA LEU A 82 4.37 -20.28 -13.25
C LEU A 82 4.20 -21.71 -12.80
N TYR A 83 3.87 -21.91 -11.53
CA TYR A 83 3.64 -23.23 -10.94
C TYR A 83 2.13 -23.50 -10.83
N THR A 84 1.73 -24.74 -11.08
CA THR A 84 0.36 -25.22 -10.85
C THR A 84 0.35 -26.32 -9.82
N CYS A 85 -0.69 -26.36 -9.00
CA CYS A 85 -0.91 -27.43 -8.04
C CYS A 85 -2.40 -27.65 -7.78
N ASP A 86 -2.71 -28.76 -7.11
CA ASP A 86 -4.04 -29.00 -6.59
C ASP A 86 -4.30 -28.20 -5.28
N ARG A 87 -5.54 -28.26 -4.78
CA ARG A 87 -5.95 -27.54 -3.57
C ARG A 87 -5.26 -28.08 -2.31
N ASN A 88 -4.94 -29.36 -2.24
CA ASN A 88 -4.31 -29.97 -1.06
C ASN A 88 -2.86 -29.50 -0.93
N VAL A 89 -2.13 -29.48 -2.03
CA VAL A 89 -0.76 -28.94 -2.09
C VAL A 89 -0.77 -27.44 -1.75
N MET A 90 -1.69 -26.66 -2.33
CA MET A 90 -1.84 -25.23 -2.05
C MET A 90 -2.06 -24.98 -0.54
N LEU A 91 -3.00 -25.70 0.07
CA LEU A 91 -3.31 -25.59 1.49
C LEU A 91 -2.10 -25.96 2.37
N ALA A 92 -1.42 -27.07 2.04
CA ALA A 92 -0.26 -27.54 2.80
C ALA A 92 0.92 -26.55 2.74
N VAL A 93 1.14 -25.92 1.60
CA VAL A 93 2.21 -24.93 1.41
C VAL A 93 1.89 -23.62 2.12
N THR A 94 0.71 -23.06 1.89
CA THR A 94 0.36 -21.73 2.41
C THR A 94 -0.04 -21.70 3.88
N GLY A 95 -0.44 -22.86 4.43
CA GLY A 95 -0.93 -23.00 5.80
C GLY A 95 -2.39 -22.57 6.01
N PHE A 96 -3.12 -22.23 4.94
CA PHE A 96 -4.56 -21.89 5.00
C PHE A 96 -5.26 -22.11 3.65
N ASP A 97 -6.58 -22.19 3.65
CA ASP A 97 -7.35 -22.32 2.40
C ASP A 97 -7.35 -21.01 1.61
N LEU A 98 -6.56 -20.97 0.55
CA LEU A 98 -6.49 -19.83 -0.36
C LEU A 98 -7.68 -19.86 -1.33
N HIS A 99 -8.84 -19.38 -0.89
CA HIS A 99 -10.11 -19.44 -1.64
C HIS A 99 -10.01 -18.97 -3.11
N ARG A 100 -9.16 -17.98 -3.40
CA ARG A 100 -8.98 -17.45 -4.76
C ARG A 100 -8.03 -18.26 -5.61
N GLY A 101 -7.24 -19.14 -5.00
CA GLY A 101 -6.36 -20.08 -5.68
C GLY A 101 -5.26 -19.46 -6.53
N VAL A 102 -4.84 -18.25 -6.24
CA VAL A 102 -3.80 -17.52 -6.98
C VAL A 102 -2.95 -16.71 -6.03
N ILE A 103 -1.62 -16.88 -6.12
CA ILE A 103 -0.63 -16.18 -5.31
C ILE A 103 0.65 -15.96 -6.12
N ALA A 104 1.36 -14.87 -5.86
CA ALA A 104 2.64 -14.56 -6.49
C ALA A 104 3.63 -14.00 -5.47
N ALA A 105 4.92 -14.28 -5.68
CA ALA A 105 6.03 -13.64 -5.01
C ALA A 105 6.66 -12.60 -5.95
N ALA A 106 6.98 -11.42 -5.43
CA ALA A 106 7.57 -10.34 -6.22
C ALA A 106 8.60 -9.56 -5.42
N ASP A 107 9.64 -9.07 -6.09
CA ASP A 107 10.69 -8.27 -5.46
C ASP A 107 10.16 -6.91 -5.03
N ARG A 108 10.62 -6.45 -3.86
CA ARG A 108 10.33 -5.12 -3.36
C ARG A 108 11.08 -4.06 -4.16
N LYS A 109 10.44 -2.93 -4.38
CA LYS A 109 11.15 -1.74 -4.84
C LYS A 109 11.87 -1.10 -3.65
N PRO A 110 13.12 -0.66 -3.82
CA PRO A 110 13.84 0.04 -2.75
C PRO A 110 13.08 1.29 -2.29
N ILE A 111 12.95 1.45 -0.98
CA ILE A 111 12.38 2.68 -0.40
C ILE A 111 13.43 3.80 -0.53
N PRO A 112 13.12 4.93 -1.19
CA PRO A 112 14.05 6.04 -1.36
C PRO A 112 14.49 6.61 -0.01
N LYS A 113 15.80 6.92 0.10
CA LYS A 113 16.41 7.52 1.30
C LYS A 113 17.12 8.83 0.95
N GLY A 114 17.35 9.67 1.96
CA GLY A 114 18.07 10.92 1.80
C GLY A 114 17.51 11.81 0.70
N THR A 115 18.38 12.34 -0.15
CA THR A 115 17.99 13.26 -1.24
C THR A 115 17.16 12.60 -2.34
N ALA A 116 17.24 11.28 -2.51
CA ALA A 116 16.44 10.56 -3.50
C ALA A 116 14.92 10.72 -3.27
N ARG A 117 14.49 10.96 -2.02
CA ARG A 117 13.08 11.24 -1.70
C ARG A 117 12.56 12.50 -2.39
N HIS A 118 13.38 13.55 -2.47
CA HIS A 118 13.00 14.80 -3.16
C HIS A 118 12.80 14.58 -4.67
N ASN A 119 13.60 13.69 -5.28
CA ASN A 119 13.46 13.35 -6.70
C ASN A 119 12.12 12.63 -6.96
N VAL A 120 11.70 11.76 -6.03
CA VAL A 120 10.38 11.09 -6.13
C VAL A 120 9.25 12.10 -5.97
N LEU A 121 9.39 13.08 -5.07
CA LEU A 121 8.38 14.12 -4.85
C LEU A 121 8.38 15.20 -5.94
N ALA A 122 9.40 15.26 -6.78
CA ALA A 122 9.47 16.23 -7.86
C ALA A 122 8.35 15.96 -8.88
N GLY A 123 7.55 16.99 -9.17
CA GLY A 123 6.43 16.89 -10.11
C GLY A 123 5.14 16.32 -9.53
N LEU A 124 5.12 15.92 -8.24
CA LEU A 124 3.89 15.53 -7.56
C LEU A 124 3.19 16.76 -6.97
N ASP A 125 1.87 16.71 -6.99
CA ASP A 125 1.01 17.79 -6.47
C ASP A 125 0.29 17.41 -5.16
N LYS A 126 -0.06 16.13 -4.96
CA LYS A 126 -0.81 15.69 -3.78
C LYS A 126 -0.24 14.40 -3.22
N ILE A 127 0.11 14.43 -1.94
CA ILE A 127 0.64 13.28 -1.21
C ILE A 127 -0.04 13.15 0.16
N THR A 128 0.10 11.98 0.77
CA THR A 128 -0.32 11.80 2.17
C THR A 128 0.86 11.39 3.05
N VAL A 129 0.86 11.92 4.26
CA VAL A 129 1.81 11.57 5.33
C VAL A 129 1.04 10.80 6.40
N LEU A 130 1.55 9.66 6.79
CA LEU A 130 0.91 8.77 7.76
C LEU A 130 1.87 8.56 8.94
N GLU A 131 1.37 8.79 10.15
CA GLU A 131 2.13 8.61 11.38
C GLU A 131 1.48 7.57 12.28
N GLY A 132 2.26 6.55 12.71
CA GLY A 132 1.85 5.56 13.70
C GLY A 132 0.85 4.53 13.20
N LEU A 133 0.55 4.44 11.91
CA LEU A 133 -0.41 3.50 11.34
C LEU A 133 0.14 2.07 11.36
N ASN A 134 -0.12 1.33 12.42
CA ASN A 134 0.36 -0.03 12.65
C ASN A 134 -0.63 -1.12 12.21
N ASP A 135 -1.87 -0.77 11.85
CA ASP A 135 -2.86 -1.70 11.31
C ASP A 135 -2.75 -1.80 9.78
N PRO A 136 -2.45 -3.00 9.23
CA PRO A 136 -2.37 -3.23 7.79
C PRO A 136 -3.70 -3.04 7.05
N GLU A 137 -4.85 -3.17 7.74
CA GLU A 137 -6.16 -2.91 7.12
C GLU A 137 -6.37 -1.42 6.86
N ASN A 138 -6.05 -0.59 7.85
CA ASN A 138 -6.12 0.86 7.69
C ASN A 138 -5.14 1.36 6.61
N LEU A 139 -3.88 0.89 6.64
CA LEU A 139 -2.91 1.26 5.61
C LEU A 139 -3.39 0.84 4.21
N GLY A 140 -3.89 -0.40 4.07
CA GLY A 140 -4.41 -0.90 2.79
C GLY A 140 -5.62 -0.10 2.28
N ALA A 141 -6.56 0.25 3.16
CA ALA A 141 -7.74 1.06 2.83
C ALA A 141 -7.34 2.49 2.41
N ILE A 142 -6.40 3.09 3.14
CA ILE A 142 -5.86 4.42 2.81
C ILE A 142 -5.14 4.39 1.47
N ALA A 143 -4.25 3.43 1.24
CA ALA A 143 -3.52 3.31 -0.03
C ALA A 143 -4.47 3.14 -1.23
N ARG A 144 -5.52 2.32 -1.08
CA ARG A 144 -6.54 2.14 -2.10
C ARG A 144 -7.27 3.44 -2.42
N SER A 145 -7.72 4.15 -1.39
CA SER A 145 -8.44 5.42 -1.55
C SER A 145 -7.51 6.51 -2.09
N ALA A 146 -6.26 6.54 -1.63
CA ALA A 146 -5.23 7.46 -2.08
C ALA A 146 -5.01 7.35 -3.59
N HIS A 147 -4.70 6.15 -4.09
CA HIS A 147 -4.48 5.95 -5.52
C HIS A 147 -5.74 6.27 -6.34
N ALA A 148 -6.91 5.78 -5.90
CA ALA A 148 -8.17 6.01 -6.59
C ALA A 148 -8.57 7.50 -6.67
N LEU A 149 -8.17 8.31 -5.69
CA LEU A 149 -8.52 9.73 -5.58
C LEU A 149 -7.36 10.67 -5.94
N GLY A 150 -6.30 10.16 -6.61
CA GLY A 150 -5.25 10.98 -7.16
C GLY A 150 -4.20 11.49 -6.15
N ILE A 151 -4.11 10.87 -4.98
CA ILE A 151 -2.95 11.01 -4.09
C ILE A 151 -1.81 10.19 -4.69
N GLN A 152 -0.63 10.78 -4.82
CA GLN A 152 0.42 10.30 -5.71
C GLN A 152 1.58 9.62 -4.98
N ALA A 153 1.67 9.74 -3.64
CA ALA A 153 2.70 9.07 -2.84
C ALA A 153 2.28 8.92 -1.37
N LEU A 154 2.92 7.97 -0.69
CA LEU A 154 2.83 7.74 0.75
C LEU A 154 4.15 8.13 1.42
N VAL A 155 4.08 8.96 2.47
CA VAL A 155 5.21 9.27 3.35
C VAL A 155 4.89 8.73 4.74
N LEU A 156 5.65 7.75 5.22
CA LEU A 156 5.35 6.98 6.42
C LEU A 156 6.39 7.26 7.51
N ASP A 157 5.99 7.29 8.77
CA ASP A 157 6.96 7.22 9.88
C ASP A 157 7.47 5.79 10.08
N GLU A 158 8.45 5.62 10.98
CA GLU A 158 9.04 4.30 11.28
C GLU A 158 8.07 3.33 11.96
N ARG A 159 7.03 3.84 12.66
CA ARG A 159 6.02 3.05 13.38
C ARG A 159 4.90 2.55 12.46
N CYS A 160 4.78 3.12 11.27
CA CYS A 160 3.82 2.63 10.30
C CYS A 160 4.16 1.20 9.85
N ILE A 161 3.11 0.39 9.75
CA ILE A 161 3.22 -0.96 9.19
C ILE A 161 3.84 -0.92 7.78
N ASP A 162 4.51 -1.98 7.42
CA ASP A 162 5.09 -2.11 6.08
C ASP A 162 3.98 -2.25 5.02
N PRO A 163 3.96 -1.39 4.00
CA PRO A 163 2.97 -1.43 2.92
C PRO A 163 3.00 -2.72 2.10
N TYR A 164 4.14 -3.43 2.09
CA TYR A 164 4.29 -4.72 1.41
C TYR A 164 3.78 -5.92 2.23
N THR A 165 3.24 -5.72 3.45
CA THR A 165 2.62 -6.84 4.16
C THR A 165 1.50 -7.43 3.31
N ARG A 166 1.42 -8.77 3.28
CA ARG A 166 0.40 -9.49 2.52
C ARG A 166 -1.02 -8.93 2.78
N ARG A 167 -1.31 -8.55 4.03
CA ARG A 167 -2.60 -7.98 4.41
C ARG A 167 -2.84 -6.60 3.79
N SER A 168 -1.87 -5.68 3.82
CA SER A 168 -1.98 -4.35 3.20
C SER A 168 -2.15 -4.45 1.68
N VAL A 169 -1.36 -5.31 1.02
CA VAL A 169 -1.49 -5.56 -0.42
C VAL A 169 -2.88 -6.10 -0.76
N ARG A 170 -3.40 -7.05 0.01
CA ARG A 170 -4.72 -7.64 -0.21
C ARG A 170 -5.85 -6.63 0.01
N VAL A 171 -5.85 -5.91 1.13
CA VAL A 171 -6.90 -4.92 1.47
C VAL A 171 -6.92 -3.77 0.47
N SER A 172 -5.76 -3.30 0.05
CA SER A 172 -5.66 -2.31 -1.02
C SER A 172 -6.04 -2.87 -2.39
N MET A 173 -6.27 -4.18 -2.50
CA MET A 173 -6.42 -4.89 -3.77
C MET A 173 -5.24 -4.67 -4.74
N GLY A 174 -4.02 -4.48 -4.20
CA GLY A 174 -2.81 -4.20 -4.95
C GLY A 174 -2.56 -2.73 -5.28
N GLU A 175 -3.46 -1.79 -4.95
CA GLU A 175 -3.26 -0.37 -5.26
C GLU A 175 -2.06 0.25 -4.55
N VAL A 176 -1.69 -0.27 -3.38
CA VAL A 176 -0.47 0.16 -2.66
C VAL A 176 0.80 -0.01 -3.48
N LEU A 177 0.83 -0.95 -4.42
CA LEU A 177 1.98 -1.25 -5.29
C LEU A 177 2.24 -0.16 -6.35
N HIS A 178 1.26 0.70 -6.62
CA HIS A 178 1.34 1.81 -7.55
C HIS A 178 1.77 3.13 -6.92
N LEU A 179 1.79 3.20 -5.58
CA LEU A 179 2.12 4.41 -4.85
C LEU A 179 3.60 4.41 -4.44
N PRO A 180 4.42 5.33 -4.95
CA PRO A 180 5.74 5.56 -4.38
C PRO A 180 5.65 5.75 -2.87
N THR A 181 6.42 4.96 -2.14
CA THR A 181 6.45 5.01 -0.67
C THR A 181 7.82 5.43 -0.20
N MET A 182 7.86 6.32 0.79
CA MET A 182 9.09 6.76 1.45
C MET A 182 8.87 6.90 2.95
N ARG A 183 9.96 7.01 3.71
CA ARG A 183 9.89 7.16 5.16
C ARG A 183 10.51 8.47 5.60
N PHE A 184 10.02 8.99 6.74
CA PHE A 184 10.65 10.06 7.49
C PHE A 184 11.06 9.56 8.87
N ASP A 185 12.18 10.07 9.37
CA ASP A 185 12.81 9.59 10.60
C ASP A 185 12.49 10.49 11.82
N SER A 186 12.09 11.73 11.57
CA SER A 186 11.75 12.71 12.62
C SER A 186 10.86 13.83 12.07
N PRO A 187 10.18 14.63 12.94
CA PRO A 187 9.46 15.82 12.51
C PRO A 187 10.33 16.84 11.77
N ASP A 188 11.61 16.97 12.13
CA ASP A 188 12.52 17.88 11.43
C ASP A 188 12.92 17.35 10.05
N ASP A 189 13.13 16.04 9.93
CA ASP A 189 13.31 15.39 8.62
C ASP A 189 12.07 15.57 7.73
N LEU A 190 10.87 15.37 8.28
CA LEU A 190 9.62 15.62 7.58
C LEU A 190 9.49 17.07 7.12
N ARG A 191 9.81 18.04 8.00
CA ARG A 191 9.79 19.48 7.67
C ARG A 191 10.73 19.79 6.51
N ASN A 192 11.93 19.23 6.52
CA ASN A 192 12.91 19.39 5.44
C ASN A 192 12.42 18.75 4.13
N LEU A 193 11.82 17.56 4.20
CA LEU A 193 11.26 16.87 3.04
C LEU A 193 10.13 17.66 2.40
N LEU A 194 9.29 18.31 3.20
CA LEU A 194 8.08 19.01 2.77
C LEU A 194 8.24 20.54 2.70
N ARG A 195 9.44 21.06 2.70
CA ARG A 195 9.69 22.51 2.73
C ARG A 195 8.99 23.35 1.65
N ASP A 196 8.75 22.73 0.47
CA ASP A 196 8.10 23.34 -0.68
C ASP A 196 6.63 22.90 -0.84
N TRP A 197 6.03 22.34 0.22
CA TRP A 197 4.65 21.87 0.25
C TRP A 197 3.80 22.69 1.21
N THR A 198 2.53 22.88 0.88
CA THR A 198 1.55 23.21 1.90
C THR A 198 1.18 21.94 2.64
N VAL A 199 1.28 21.97 3.96
CA VAL A 199 1.04 20.80 4.82
C VAL A 199 -0.22 21.01 5.64
N TRP A 200 -1.21 20.15 5.46
CA TRP A 200 -2.43 20.13 6.27
C TRP A 200 -2.41 18.94 7.23
N ALA A 201 -2.70 19.16 8.51
CA ALA A 201 -2.88 18.11 9.49
C ALA A 201 -4.37 17.86 9.71
N LEU A 202 -4.82 16.64 9.39
CA LEU A 202 -6.20 16.22 9.64
C LEU A 202 -6.36 15.85 11.13
N THR A 203 -7.30 16.52 11.79
CA THR A 203 -7.60 16.32 13.22
C THR A 203 -9.10 16.54 13.47
N PRO A 204 -9.74 15.82 14.39
CA PRO A 204 -11.12 16.06 14.76
C PRO A 204 -11.29 17.29 15.66
N HIS A 205 -10.20 17.97 16.07
CA HIS A 205 -10.23 19.06 17.03
C HIS A 205 -11.18 20.18 16.58
N PRO A 206 -12.12 20.66 17.44
CA PRO A 206 -13.17 21.61 17.05
C PRO A 206 -12.65 22.97 16.57
N LEU A 207 -11.45 23.39 17.00
CA LEU A 207 -10.81 24.63 16.56
C LEU A 207 -10.05 24.50 15.24
N ALA A 208 -9.98 23.32 14.64
CA ALA A 208 -9.40 23.14 13.32
C ALA A 208 -10.34 23.69 12.22
N ASP A 209 -9.77 24.16 11.14
CA ASP A 209 -10.52 24.74 10.04
C ASP A 209 -11.35 23.69 9.29
N ASN A 210 -12.52 24.08 8.83
CA ASN A 210 -13.40 23.22 8.07
C ASN A 210 -12.82 22.95 6.68
N ILE A 211 -12.43 21.70 6.40
CA ILE A 211 -11.80 21.30 5.13
C ILE A 211 -12.68 21.60 3.89
N TRP A 212 -14.01 21.66 4.05
CA TRP A 212 -14.93 21.95 2.95
C TRP A 212 -14.86 23.39 2.44
N THR A 213 -14.44 24.33 3.31
CA THR A 213 -14.46 25.76 3.02
C THR A 213 -13.10 26.30 2.59
N LEU A 214 -12.08 25.47 2.57
CA LEU A 214 -10.72 25.88 2.25
C LEU A 214 -10.44 25.76 0.74
N ASP A 215 -9.64 26.70 0.25
CA ASP A 215 -9.03 26.59 -1.07
C ASP A 215 -7.92 25.55 -1.02
N VAL A 216 -8.02 24.52 -1.86
CA VAL A 216 -7.05 23.43 -1.89
C VAL A 216 -5.77 23.88 -2.58
N PRO A 217 -4.63 23.87 -1.90
CA PRO A 217 -3.35 24.23 -2.51
C PRO A 217 -3.01 23.27 -3.67
N LYS A 218 -2.34 23.80 -4.68
CA LYS A 218 -1.88 22.96 -5.80
C LYS A 218 -0.97 21.86 -5.29
N ARG A 219 -0.01 22.20 -4.42
CA ARG A 219 0.95 21.26 -3.85
C ARG A 219 0.65 21.01 -2.39
N LEU A 220 -0.01 19.92 -2.09
CA LEU A 220 -0.56 19.61 -0.76
C LEU A 220 -0.04 18.28 -0.24
N ALA A 221 0.50 18.28 1.00
CA ALA A 221 0.72 17.12 1.82
C ALA A 221 -0.35 17.05 2.92
N LEU A 222 -1.16 16.01 2.92
CA LEU A 222 -2.18 15.77 3.94
C LEU A 222 -1.67 14.78 4.97
N MET A 223 -1.55 15.22 6.23
CA MET A 223 -1.07 14.37 7.34
C MET A 223 -2.24 13.75 8.10
N LEU A 224 -2.12 12.44 8.38
CA LEU A 224 -3.04 11.65 9.21
C LEU A 224 -2.24 10.88 10.26
N GLY A 225 -2.76 10.83 11.48
CA GLY A 225 -2.18 10.07 12.59
C GLY A 225 -2.89 8.74 12.82
N GLU A 226 -2.37 7.99 13.77
CA GLU A 226 -2.95 6.72 14.23
C GLU A 226 -4.33 6.89 14.86
N GLU A 227 -5.09 5.79 14.96
CA GLU A 227 -6.37 5.76 15.65
C GLU A 227 -6.19 6.02 17.15
N GLY A 228 -7.07 6.83 17.70
CA GLY A 228 -7.07 7.24 19.12
C GLY A 228 -6.19 8.48 19.33
N PRO A 229 -4.86 8.36 19.50
CA PRO A 229 -3.98 9.52 19.78
C PRO A 229 -3.92 10.54 18.65
N GLY A 230 -4.07 10.11 17.39
CA GLY A 230 -3.91 10.99 16.23
C GLY A 230 -2.44 11.30 15.91
N LEU A 231 -2.18 12.49 15.41
CA LEU A 231 -0.82 13.00 15.15
C LEU A 231 -0.15 13.45 16.45
N HIS A 232 1.12 13.10 16.62
CA HIS A 232 1.93 13.67 17.72
C HIS A 232 2.09 15.18 17.56
N GLU A 233 2.14 15.89 18.69
CA GLU A 233 2.29 17.36 18.70
C GLU A 233 3.50 17.85 17.91
N ALA A 234 4.63 17.13 17.97
CA ALA A 234 5.83 17.50 17.22
C ALA A 234 5.64 17.37 15.70
N THR A 235 4.90 16.35 15.25
CA THR A 235 4.55 16.15 13.84
C THR A 235 3.45 17.14 13.43
N MET A 236 2.47 17.36 14.30
CA MET A 236 1.43 18.37 14.09
C MET A 236 2.02 19.79 13.88
N ALA A 237 3.15 20.11 14.54
CA ALA A 237 3.86 21.37 14.40
C ALA A 237 4.57 21.55 13.04
N VAL A 238 4.62 20.52 12.19
CA VAL A 238 5.08 20.64 10.79
C VAL A 238 3.99 21.26 9.90
N ALA A 239 2.73 21.11 10.28
CA ALA A 239 1.61 21.59 9.47
C ALA A 239 1.54 23.11 9.38
N ASN A 240 1.21 23.61 8.19
CA ASN A 240 0.82 25.02 7.98
C ASN A 240 -0.60 25.28 8.51
N GLN A 241 -1.45 24.23 8.49
CA GLN A 241 -2.87 24.38 8.85
C GLN A 241 -3.40 23.08 9.46
N ARG A 242 -4.20 23.19 10.52
CA ARG A 242 -4.99 22.09 11.08
C ARG A 242 -6.36 22.10 10.44
N VAL A 243 -6.79 20.99 9.88
CA VAL A 243 -8.07 20.87 9.18
C VAL A 243 -8.91 19.74 9.77
N ARG A 244 -10.23 19.90 9.73
CA ARG A 244 -11.18 18.89 10.19
C ARG A 244 -12.26 18.61 9.15
N ILE A 245 -12.73 17.39 9.17
CA ILE A 245 -14.01 17.02 8.56
C ILE A 245 -15.07 17.28 9.62
N PRO A 246 -16.04 18.18 9.39
CA PRO A 246 -17.14 18.38 10.33
C PRO A 246 -17.94 17.09 10.48
N LEU A 247 -18.17 16.71 11.73
CA LEU A 247 -18.97 15.53 12.10
C LEU A 247 -20.27 15.98 12.76
N ASN A 248 -21.24 15.08 12.85
CA ASN A 248 -22.45 15.31 13.62
C ASN A 248 -22.13 15.42 15.13
N ASP A 249 -22.97 16.15 15.86
CA ASP A 249 -22.89 16.21 17.30
C ASP A 249 -22.91 14.80 17.91
N ASN A 250 -22.12 14.57 18.96
CA ASN A 250 -21.93 13.29 19.64
C ASN A 250 -21.14 12.21 18.88
N VAL A 251 -20.42 12.57 17.80
CA VAL A 251 -19.46 11.69 17.13
C VAL A 251 -18.06 12.30 17.24
N ASP A 252 -17.16 11.61 17.94
CA ASP A 252 -15.84 12.15 18.24
C ASP A 252 -14.86 12.04 17.08
N SER A 253 -14.93 10.95 16.30
CA SER A 253 -13.99 10.71 15.18
C SER A 253 -14.56 9.70 14.17
N LEU A 254 -13.88 9.58 13.04
CA LEU A 254 -14.05 8.51 12.06
C LEU A 254 -12.85 7.54 12.16
N ASN A 255 -13.06 6.29 11.72
CA ASN A 255 -11.94 5.41 11.40
C ASN A 255 -10.99 6.14 10.43
N VAL A 256 -9.69 6.00 10.65
CA VAL A 256 -8.66 6.75 9.89
C VAL A 256 -8.73 6.51 8.39
N GLY A 257 -9.04 5.30 7.94
CA GLY A 257 -9.22 4.98 6.51
C GLY A 257 -10.41 5.71 5.89
N ASN A 258 -11.53 5.82 6.63
CA ASN A 258 -12.72 6.54 6.21
C ASN A 258 -12.47 8.07 6.20
N ALA A 259 -11.79 8.59 7.23
CA ALA A 259 -11.39 9.98 7.29
C ALA A 259 -10.45 10.34 6.11
N ALA A 260 -9.49 9.47 5.81
CA ALA A 260 -8.59 9.63 4.68
C ALA A 260 -9.36 9.69 3.34
N ALA A 261 -10.25 8.73 3.09
CA ALA A 261 -11.03 8.67 1.85
C ALA A 261 -11.89 9.94 1.67
N ALA A 262 -12.55 10.41 2.73
CA ALA A 262 -13.33 11.64 2.68
C ALA A 262 -12.45 12.87 2.40
N ALA A 263 -11.33 13.00 3.11
CA ALA A 263 -10.41 14.11 2.91
C ALA A 263 -9.76 14.09 1.52
N PHE A 264 -9.36 12.92 1.00
CA PHE A 264 -8.80 12.78 -0.35
C PHE A 264 -9.81 13.20 -1.42
N ALA A 265 -11.08 12.80 -1.29
CA ALA A 265 -12.13 13.23 -2.22
C ALA A 265 -12.30 14.75 -2.25
N ILE A 266 -12.18 15.41 -1.09
CA ILE A 266 -12.29 16.87 -0.98
C ILE A 266 -11.09 17.55 -1.65
N VAL A 267 -9.86 17.12 -1.33
CA VAL A 267 -8.65 17.79 -1.81
C VAL A 267 -8.31 17.47 -3.26
N SER A 268 -8.93 16.45 -3.83
CA SER A 268 -8.75 16.04 -5.24
C SER A 268 -9.85 16.57 -6.18
N ARG A 269 -10.83 17.29 -5.64
CA ARG A 269 -11.87 17.90 -6.48
C ARG A 269 -11.22 18.84 -7.52
N PRO A 270 -11.72 18.86 -8.78
CA PRO A 270 -11.28 19.84 -9.75
C PRO A 270 -11.46 21.25 -9.20
N SER A 271 -10.49 22.13 -9.44
CA SER A 271 -10.67 23.55 -9.12
C SER A 271 -11.89 24.05 -9.88
N THR A 272 -12.89 24.56 -9.19
CA THR A 272 -13.98 25.29 -9.83
C THR A 272 -13.38 26.58 -10.38
N SER A 273 -13.07 26.54 -11.68
CA SER A 273 -12.65 27.72 -12.46
C SER A 273 -13.83 28.64 -12.67
#